data_f5d8098cf750faecbb6161c108dbbfdd
#
_entry.id   f5d8098cf750faecbb6161c108dbbfdd
#
_cell.length_a   1.000
_cell.length_b   1.000
_cell.length_c   1.000
_cell.angle_alpha   90.00
_cell.angle_beta   90.00
_cell.angle_gamma   90.00
#
_symmetry.space_group_name_H-M   'P 1'
#
loop_
_entity.id
_entity.type
_entity.pdbx_description
1 polymer ?
#
loop_
_entity_poly.entity_id
_entity_poly.type
_entity_poly.pdbx_seq_one_letter_code
_entity_poly.pdbx_strand_id
1 'polypeptide(L)'
;MYLTVKQQIKHLSKEDYKTLRDLCHIAKNLANQAIYNVRQHYFTEGEYLNYQKNYALLKSSDNYKTLNSNMAQQILKEVDGSFKSFFGLLKLAKKGKYSFKDCRLPNYLPKDGYTTLVIGFVRLNGDKLILPFSQSYKKTHKAVEIKIPPILADKKIKEIRIIPKANARFFEIQYIYEAECIQRNLNTSNALAIDLGINNLATAVSSKGKSFIIDGRKLKSINQWFNKENARLQGLSLIHI
;
A
#
# COMPACT_ATOMS: atom_id res chain seq x y z
N MET A 1 -19.71 -7.23 0.40
CA MET A 1 -18.56 -6.80 1.27
C MET A 1 -17.29 -6.89 0.46
N TYR A 2 -16.24 -6.10 0.80
CA TYR A 2 -14.94 -6.18 0.11
C TYR A 2 -13.92 -6.90 0.99
N LEU A 3 -13.20 -7.84 0.39
CA LEU A 3 -12.10 -8.56 1.02
C LEU A 3 -10.81 -8.29 0.25
N THR A 4 -9.67 -8.53 0.91
CA THR A 4 -8.35 -8.31 0.31
C THR A 4 -7.48 -9.55 0.46
N VAL A 5 -6.92 -10.01 -0.65
CA VAL A 5 -5.84 -10.99 -0.70
C VAL A 5 -4.53 -10.28 -0.97
N LYS A 6 -3.48 -10.62 -0.22
CA LYS A 6 -2.14 -10.06 -0.35
C LYS A 6 -1.15 -11.16 -0.75
N GLN A 7 -0.24 -10.82 -1.62
CA GLN A 7 0.92 -11.67 -1.92
C GLN A 7 2.14 -10.83 -2.27
N GLN A 8 3.33 -11.36 -2.03
CA GLN A 8 4.55 -10.81 -2.61
C GLN A 8 4.63 -11.18 -4.08
N ILE A 9 4.95 -10.24 -4.95
CA ILE A 9 5.23 -10.53 -6.37
C ILE A 9 6.59 -11.23 -6.43
N LYS A 10 6.59 -12.47 -6.91
CA LYS A 10 7.79 -13.32 -7.06
C LYS A 10 8.10 -13.54 -8.54
N HIS A 11 9.34 -13.93 -8.83
CA HIS A 11 9.79 -14.33 -10.17
C HIS A 11 9.62 -13.25 -11.26
N LEU A 12 9.76 -11.96 -10.87
CA LEU A 12 9.85 -10.87 -11.83
C LEU A 12 11.14 -11.00 -12.65
N SER A 13 11.05 -10.80 -13.97
CA SER A 13 12.24 -10.57 -14.78
C SER A 13 12.94 -9.27 -14.36
N LYS A 14 14.20 -9.11 -14.72
CA LYS A 14 14.93 -7.85 -14.47
C LYS A 14 14.23 -6.64 -15.12
N GLU A 15 13.66 -6.85 -16.30
CA GLU A 15 12.91 -5.82 -17.03
C GLU A 15 11.59 -5.47 -16.33
N ASP A 16 10.80 -6.47 -15.92
CA ASP A 16 9.53 -6.25 -15.21
C ASP A 16 9.75 -5.55 -13.87
N TYR A 17 10.79 -5.97 -13.14
CA TYR A 17 11.18 -5.33 -11.89
C TYR A 17 11.51 -3.85 -12.10
N LYS A 18 12.33 -3.54 -13.11
CA LYS A 18 12.67 -2.15 -13.47
C LYS A 18 11.43 -1.36 -13.85
N THR A 19 10.58 -1.92 -14.69
CA THR A 19 9.31 -1.32 -15.12
C THR A 19 8.41 -0.97 -13.94
N LEU A 20 8.19 -1.88 -13.00
CA LEU A 20 7.38 -1.62 -11.80
C LEU A 20 7.99 -0.52 -10.93
N ARG A 21 9.31 -0.56 -10.78
CA ARG A 21 10.05 0.46 -10.01
C ARG A 21 9.93 1.84 -10.63
N ASP A 22 10.10 1.95 -11.94
CA ASP A 22 10.00 3.20 -12.69
C ASP A 22 8.57 3.77 -12.62
N LEU A 23 7.54 2.93 -12.79
CA LEU A 23 6.14 3.36 -12.67
C LEU A 23 5.80 3.84 -11.24
N CYS A 24 6.27 3.16 -10.21
CA CYS A 24 6.08 3.60 -8.82
C CYS A 24 6.81 4.92 -8.52
N HIS A 25 7.96 5.16 -9.16
CA HIS A 25 8.69 6.43 -9.05
C HIS A 25 7.96 7.56 -9.78
N ILE A 26 7.50 7.34 -11.01
CA ILE A 26 6.70 8.31 -11.79
C ILE A 26 5.40 8.65 -11.04
N ALA A 27 4.74 7.65 -10.45
CA ALA A 27 3.56 7.84 -9.62
C ALA A 27 3.85 8.76 -8.41
N LYS A 28 4.99 8.58 -7.74
CA LYS A 28 5.45 9.46 -6.67
C LYS A 28 5.71 10.89 -7.17
N ASN A 29 6.31 11.05 -8.35
CA ASN A 29 6.52 12.37 -8.95
C ASN A 29 5.19 13.08 -9.24
N LEU A 30 4.21 12.36 -9.80
CA LEU A 30 2.86 12.89 -10.03
C LEU A 30 2.16 13.28 -8.72
N ALA A 31 2.28 12.44 -7.67
CA ALA A 31 1.74 12.75 -6.35
C ALA A 31 2.36 14.05 -5.79
N ASN A 32 3.68 14.20 -5.89
CA ASN A 32 4.36 15.42 -5.43
C ASN A 32 3.96 16.66 -6.23
N GLN A 33 3.77 16.56 -7.54
CA GLN A 33 3.23 17.65 -8.36
C GLN A 33 1.82 18.03 -7.92
N ALA A 34 0.97 17.04 -7.65
CA ALA A 34 -0.39 17.27 -7.18
C ALA A 34 -0.41 17.94 -5.80
N ILE A 35 0.44 17.49 -4.87
CA ILE A 35 0.61 18.10 -3.55
C ILE A 35 1.10 19.55 -3.69
N TYR A 36 2.07 19.78 -4.57
CA TYR A 36 2.61 21.12 -4.82
C TYR A 36 1.51 22.09 -5.28
N ASN A 37 0.73 21.71 -6.27
CA ASN A 37 -0.35 22.56 -6.79
C ASN A 37 -1.38 22.90 -5.70
N VAL A 38 -1.81 21.91 -4.91
CA VAL A 38 -2.78 22.15 -3.83
C VAL A 38 -2.20 23.08 -2.77
N ARG A 39 -0.94 22.87 -2.39
CA ARG A 39 -0.27 23.72 -1.38
C ARG A 39 -0.08 25.14 -1.88
N GLN A 40 0.43 25.32 -3.10
CA GLN A 40 0.64 26.66 -3.67
C GLN A 40 -0.68 27.41 -3.76
N HIS A 41 -1.72 26.80 -4.36
CA HIS A 41 -3.04 27.42 -4.46
C HIS A 41 -3.61 27.81 -3.08
N TYR A 42 -3.45 26.93 -2.09
CA TYR A 42 -3.92 27.23 -0.74
C TYR A 42 -3.16 28.38 -0.07
N PHE A 43 -1.85 28.49 -0.29
CA PHE A 43 -1.04 29.56 0.29
C PHE A 43 -1.20 30.90 -0.44
N THR A 44 -1.48 30.90 -1.75
CA THR A 44 -1.65 32.13 -2.53
C THR A 44 -3.09 32.66 -2.49
N GLU A 45 -4.08 31.77 -2.65
CA GLU A 45 -5.50 32.14 -2.80
C GLU A 45 -6.31 31.94 -1.51
N GLY A 46 -5.78 31.23 -0.52
CA GLY A 46 -6.51 30.85 0.71
C GLY A 46 -7.60 29.79 0.48
N GLU A 47 -7.72 29.26 -0.75
CA GLU A 47 -8.76 28.32 -1.15
C GLU A 47 -8.20 26.92 -1.39
N TYR A 48 -9.08 25.91 -1.25
CA TYR A 48 -8.74 24.52 -1.53
C TYR A 48 -8.85 24.22 -3.02
N LEU A 49 -7.75 23.80 -3.62
CA LEU A 49 -7.71 23.26 -4.99
C LEU A 49 -8.23 21.83 -5.00
N ASN A 50 -9.47 21.63 -5.48
CA ASN A 50 -10.11 20.33 -5.52
C ASN A 50 -9.53 19.41 -6.63
N TYR A 51 -9.93 18.11 -6.60
CA TYR A 51 -9.49 17.11 -7.58
C TYR A 51 -9.67 17.57 -9.04
N GLN A 52 -10.83 18.13 -9.42
CA GLN A 52 -11.11 18.50 -10.81
C GLN A 52 -10.18 19.60 -11.32
N LYS A 53 -9.96 20.64 -10.53
CA LYS A 53 -9.04 21.73 -10.88
C LYS A 53 -7.60 21.22 -10.97
N ASN A 54 -7.15 20.40 -9.98
CA ASN A 54 -5.80 19.83 -9.99
C ASN A 54 -5.59 18.86 -11.16
N TYR A 55 -6.59 18.04 -11.48
CA TYR A 55 -6.58 17.19 -12.68
C TYR A 55 -6.41 18.00 -13.97
N ALA A 56 -7.16 19.10 -14.13
CA ALA A 56 -7.06 19.96 -15.31
C ALA A 56 -5.65 20.52 -15.51
N LEU A 57 -4.94 20.86 -14.42
CA LEU A 57 -3.56 21.34 -14.45
C LEU A 57 -2.54 20.24 -14.81
N LEU A 58 -2.78 19.00 -14.37
CA LEU A 58 -1.79 17.93 -14.45
C LEU A 58 -2.01 16.94 -15.61
N LYS A 59 -3.19 16.89 -16.23
CA LYS A 59 -3.52 15.93 -17.30
C LYS A 59 -2.58 15.98 -18.52
N SER A 60 -1.90 17.10 -18.73
CA SER A 60 -0.94 17.33 -19.82
C SER A 60 0.51 17.07 -19.41
N SER A 61 0.80 16.89 -18.10
CA SER A 61 2.18 16.68 -17.63
C SER A 61 2.75 15.33 -18.06
N ASP A 62 4.07 15.26 -18.21
CA ASP A 62 4.76 14.04 -18.65
C ASP A 62 4.53 12.88 -17.67
N ASN A 63 4.57 13.14 -16.36
CA ASN A 63 4.30 12.10 -15.37
C ASN A 63 2.87 11.53 -15.49
N TYR A 64 1.88 12.37 -15.78
CA TYR A 64 0.51 11.91 -16.01
C TYR A 64 0.39 11.08 -17.29
N LYS A 65 0.96 11.56 -18.41
CA LYS A 65 0.89 10.88 -19.71
C LYS A 65 1.66 9.57 -19.77
N THR A 66 2.73 9.43 -18.99
CA THR A 66 3.52 8.20 -18.90
C THR A 66 2.73 7.09 -18.17
N LEU A 67 1.97 7.43 -17.14
CA LEU A 67 1.11 6.49 -16.45
C LEU A 67 -0.16 6.18 -17.26
N ASN A 68 -0.75 5.01 -17.00
CA ASN A 68 -2.12 4.77 -17.45
C ASN A 68 -3.07 5.79 -16.79
N SER A 69 -4.01 6.35 -17.57
CA SER A 69 -4.92 7.39 -17.10
C SER A 69 -5.70 7.02 -15.83
N ASN A 70 -6.10 5.77 -15.68
CA ASN A 70 -6.78 5.29 -14.47
C ASN A 70 -5.85 5.35 -13.26
N MET A 71 -4.61 4.86 -13.37
CA MET A 71 -3.61 4.96 -12.30
C MET A 71 -3.31 6.42 -11.92
N ALA A 72 -3.10 7.27 -12.91
CA ALA A 72 -2.82 8.69 -12.69
C ALA A 72 -3.97 9.38 -11.96
N GLN A 73 -5.22 9.12 -12.35
CA GLN A 73 -6.41 9.65 -11.68
C GLN A 73 -6.54 9.17 -10.23
N GLN A 74 -6.21 7.91 -9.95
CA GLN A 74 -6.25 7.38 -8.57
C GLN A 74 -5.22 8.09 -7.68
N ILE A 75 -4.03 8.35 -8.19
CA ILE A 75 -3.01 9.13 -7.45
C ILE A 75 -3.54 10.52 -7.09
N LEU A 76 -4.15 11.22 -8.05
CA LEU A 76 -4.73 12.55 -7.78
C LEU A 76 -5.88 12.50 -6.78
N LYS A 77 -6.72 11.44 -6.80
CA LYS A 77 -7.79 11.22 -5.81
C LYS A 77 -7.23 10.93 -4.42
N GLU A 78 -6.13 10.19 -4.30
CA GLU A 78 -5.47 9.94 -3.02
C GLU A 78 -4.92 11.23 -2.41
N VAL A 79 -4.30 12.09 -3.24
CA VAL A 79 -3.84 13.42 -2.80
C VAL A 79 -5.02 14.28 -2.35
N ASP A 80 -6.09 14.36 -3.14
CA ASP A 80 -7.33 15.07 -2.78
C ASP A 80 -7.92 14.56 -1.46
N GLY A 81 -7.98 13.25 -1.27
CA GLY A 81 -8.43 12.62 -0.02
C GLY A 81 -7.57 12.99 1.19
N SER A 82 -6.25 13.06 1.01
CA SER A 82 -5.32 13.45 2.06
C SER A 82 -5.54 14.90 2.52
N PHE A 83 -5.74 15.82 1.60
CA PHE A 83 -6.06 17.21 1.93
C PHE A 83 -7.45 17.38 2.53
N LYS A 84 -8.46 16.64 2.03
CA LYS A 84 -9.80 16.62 2.66
C LYS A 84 -9.73 16.15 4.11
N SER A 85 -8.93 15.13 4.40
CA SER A 85 -8.69 14.64 5.76
C SER A 85 -8.03 15.71 6.62
N PHE A 86 -7.00 16.39 6.11
CA PHE A 86 -6.33 17.48 6.78
C PHE A 86 -7.31 18.62 7.13
N PHE A 87 -8.10 19.10 6.18
CA PHE A 87 -9.10 20.15 6.43
C PHE A 87 -10.22 19.69 7.37
N GLY A 88 -10.56 18.39 7.33
CA GLY A 88 -11.47 17.77 8.29
C GLY A 88 -10.93 17.85 9.72
N LEU A 89 -9.66 17.51 9.93
CA LEU A 89 -8.99 17.62 11.24
C LEU A 89 -8.91 19.07 11.71
N LEU A 90 -8.60 20.02 10.83
CA LEU A 90 -8.62 21.45 11.18
C LEU A 90 -9.98 21.93 11.65
N LYS A 91 -11.09 21.48 11.02
CA LYS A 91 -12.45 21.79 11.46
C LYS A 91 -12.74 21.21 12.85
N LEU A 92 -12.25 20.00 13.16
CA LEU A 92 -12.37 19.40 14.48
C LEU A 92 -11.53 20.15 15.52
N ALA A 93 -10.33 20.57 15.18
CA ALA A 93 -9.46 21.35 16.05
C ALA A 93 -10.08 22.72 16.39
N LYS A 94 -10.68 23.41 15.40
CA LYS A 94 -11.45 24.67 15.64
C LYS A 94 -12.61 24.49 16.62
N LYS A 95 -13.19 23.28 16.68
CA LYS A 95 -14.28 22.93 17.61
C LYS A 95 -13.76 22.41 18.97
N GLY A 96 -12.45 22.44 19.24
CA GLY A 96 -11.85 21.91 20.45
C GLY A 96 -11.83 20.39 20.58
N LYS A 97 -12.20 19.66 19.51
CA LYS A 97 -12.29 18.18 19.51
C LYS A 97 -10.99 17.50 19.06
N TYR A 98 -9.99 18.26 18.62
CA TYR A 98 -8.70 17.78 18.16
C TYR A 98 -7.61 18.82 18.43
N SER A 99 -6.34 18.41 18.57
CA SER A 99 -5.24 19.34 18.80
C SER A 99 -4.74 19.94 17.49
N PHE A 100 -4.56 21.26 17.42
CA PHE A 100 -3.96 21.92 16.26
C PHE A 100 -2.53 21.45 15.97
N LYS A 101 -1.77 21.09 17.02
CA LYS A 101 -0.38 20.61 16.91
C LYS A 101 -0.29 19.28 16.14
N ASP A 102 -1.38 18.50 16.13
CA ASP A 102 -1.45 17.20 15.48
C ASP A 102 -2.03 17.28 14.04
N CYS A 103 -2.54 18.45 13.65
CA CYS A 103 -2.99 18.72 12.28
C CYS A 103 -1.79 18.94 11.36
N ARG A 104 -1.35 17.89 10.68
CA ARG A 104 -0.21 17.99 9.75
C ARG A 104 -0.67 18.10 8.30
N LEU A 105 -0.13 19.09 7.60
CA LEU A 105 -0.32 19.25 6.15
C LEU A 105 0.31 18.05 5.42
N PRO A 106 -0.35 17.48 4.38
CA PRO A 106 0.24 16.41 3.58
C PRO A 106 1.63 16.78 3.07
N ASN A 107 2.62 15.93 3.36
CA ASN A 107 4.01 16.15 3.02
C ASN A 107 4.36 15.58 1.66
N TYR A 108 5.43 16.12 1.05
CA TYR A 108 6.04 15.53 -0.13
C TYR A 108 6.66 14.18 0.17
N LEU A 109 6.56 13.28 -0.80
CA LEU A 109 7.30 12.02 -0.78
C LEU A 109 8.79 12.28 -1.10
N PRO A 110 9.72 11.47 -0.54
CA PRO A 110 11.16 11.64 -0.77
C PRO A 110 11.54 11.65 -2.25
N LYS A 111 12.62 12.38 -2.61
CA LYS A 111 13.10 12.50 -4.00
C LYS A 111 13.30 11.13 -4.64
N ASP A 112 13.98 10.22 -3.96
CA ASP A 112 14.30 8.87 -4.43
C ASP A 112 13.28 7.83 -3.95
N GLY A 113 12.08 8.29 -3.53
CA GLY A 113 11.00 7.44 -3.03
C GLY A 113 10.12 6.86 -4.13
N TYR A 114 9.19 6.05 -3.70
CA TYR A 114 8.21 5.33 -4.53
C TYR A 114 6.85 5.41 -3.86
N THR A 115 5.78 5.32 -4.66
CA THR A 115 4.42 5.22 -4.11
C THR A 115 3.65 4.08 -4.74
N THR A 116 2.53 3.73 -4.14
CA THR A 116 1.64 2.66 -4.56
C THR A 116 1.01 2.96 -5.92
N LEU A 117 0.95 1.94 -6.78
CA LEU A 117 0.13 1.98 -7.98
C LEU A 117 -1.26 1.41 -7.66
N VAL A 118 -2.30 2.18 -7.91
CA VAL A 118 -3.69 1.76 -7.75
C VAL A 118 -4.33 1.57 -9.12
N ILE A 119 -4.87 0.38 -9.36
CA ILE A 119 -5.46 -0.06 -10.63
C ILE A 119 -6.94 -0.34 -10.37
N GLY A 120 -7.81 0.58 -10.73
CA GLY A 120 -9.26 0.43 -10.58
C GLY A 120 -9.93 -0.24 -11.79
N PHE A 121 -9.23 -0.40 -12.90
CA PHE A 121 -9.73 -1.12 -14.08
C PHE A 121 -8.82 -2.32 -14.37
N VAL A 122 -9.26 -3.49 -13.89
CA VAL A 122 -8.48 -4.73 -13.92
C VAL A 122 -8.70 -5.48 -15.23
N ARG A 123 -7.61 -5.85 -15.92
CA ARG A 123 -7.64 -6.73 -17.09
C ARG A 123 -6.92 -8.03 -16.75
N LEU A 124 -7.62 -9.15 -16.91
CA LEU A 124 -7.08 -10.48 -16.74
C LEU A 124 -6.95 -11.17 -18.10
N ASN A 125 -5.92 -11.97 -18.24
CA ASN A 125 -5.74 -12.92 -19.35
C ASN A 125 -5.52 -14.30 -18.71
N GLY A 126 -6.57 -15.10 -18.65
CA GLY A 126 -6.56 -16.35 -17.90
C GLY A 126 -6.25 -16.10 -16.40
N ASP A 127 -5.20 -16.74 -15.91
CA ASP A 127 -4.73 -16.62 -14.51
C ASP A 127 -3.72 -15.48 -14.29
N LYS A 128 -3.58 -14.55 -15.25
CA LYS A 128 -2.62 -13.47 -15.21
C LYS A 128 -3.28 -12.09 -15.26
N LEU A 129 -2.83 -11.21 -14.39
CA LEU A 129 -3.07 -9.79 -14.47
C LEU A 129 -2.14 -9.17 -15.52
N ILE A 130 -2.68 -8.42 -16.46
CA ILE A 130 -1.91 -7.58 -17.37
C ILE A 130 -1.87 -6.17 -16.81
N LEU A 131 -0.67 -5.68 -16.52
CA LEU A 131 -0.49 -4.32 -16.00
C LEU A 131 -0.88 -3.28 -17.08
N PRO A 132 -1.82 -2.36 -16.79
CA PRO A 132 -2.25 -1.38 -17.77
C PRO A 132 -1.19 -0.29 -17.95
N PHE A 133 -0.71 -0.11 -19.17
CA PHE A 133 0.21 0.96 -19.58
C PHE A 133 -0.51 2.04 -20.39
N SER A 134 0.07 3.24 -20.42
CA SER A 134 -0.33 4.28 -21.38
C SER A 134 0.04 3.87 -22.81
N GLN A 135 -0.55 4.52 -23.81
CA GLN A 135 -0.26 4.20 -25.22
C GLN A 135 1.21 4.49 -25.59
N SER A 136 1.79 5.55 -25.04
CA SER A 136 3.20 5.89 -25.25
C SER A 136 4.13 4.86 -24.61
N TYR A 137 3.82 4.43 -23.38
CA TYR A 137 4.65 3.49 -22.63
C TYR A 137 4.66 2.08 -23.27
N LYS A 138 3.53 1.64 -23.83
CA LYS A 138 3.43 0.35 -24.57
C LYS A 138 4.34 0.26 -25.79
N LYS A 139 4.70 1.37 -26.40
CA LYS A 139 5.58 1.38 -27.58
C LYS A 139 7.01 0.97 -27.24
N THR A 140 7.45 1.20 -26.01
CA THR A 140 8.83 1.03 -25.58
C THR A 140 9.02 -0.06 -24.52
N HIS A 141 7.93 -0.56 -23.92
CA HIS A 141 7.99 -1.54 -22.83
C HIS A 141 7.06 -2.71 -23.11
N LYS A 142 7.56 -3.90 -22.78
CA LYS A 142 6.75 -5.14 -22.83
C LYS A 142 5.70 -5.13 -21.72
N ALA A 143 4.58 -5.81 -21.96
CA ALA A 143 3.54 -5.98 -20.96
C ALA A 143 4.09 -6.75 -19.74
N VAL A 144 3.84 -6.25 -18.55
CA VAL A 144 4.13 -6.96 -17.30
C VAL A 144 2.93 -7.81 -16.95
N GLU A 145 3.14 -9.12 -16.82
CA GLU A 145 2.13 -10.10 -16.45
C GLU A 145 2.40 -10.64 -15.04
N ILE A 146 1.39 -10.64 -14.19
CA ILE A 146 1.51 -11.11 -12.80
C ILE A 146 0.48 -12.21 -12.58
N LYS A 147 0.92 -13.39 -12.18
CA LYS A 147 0.04 -14.51 -11.87
C LYS A 147 -0.82 -14.19 -10.64
N ILE A 148 -2.14 -14.36 -10.78
CA ILE A 148 -3.08 -14.17 -9.68
C ILE A 148 -3.18 -15.42 -8.81
N PRO A 149 -3.46 -15.30 -7.50
CA PRO A 149 -3.70 -16.44 -6.64
C PRO A 149 -4.92 -17.26 -7.09
N PRO A 150 -4.87 -18.61 -7.04
CA PRO A 150 -5.99 -19.46 -7.45
C PRO A 150 -7.30 -19.15 -6.71
N ILE A 151 -7.24 -18.70 -5.48
CA ILE A 151 -8.40 -18.30 -4.65
C ILE A 151 -9.21 -17.16 -5.29
N LEU A 152 -8.64 -16.43 -6.24
CA LEU A 152 -9.27 -15.31 -6.94
C LEU A 152 -9.80 -15.67 -8.32
N ALA A 153 -9.66 -16.92 -8.79
CA ALA A 153 -10.05 -17.35 -10.14
C ALA A 153 -11.50 -17.01 -10.46
N ASP A 154 -12.41 -17.22 -9.49
CA ASP A 154 -13.85 -17.00 -9.66
C ASP A 154 -14.32 -15.69 -9.00
N LYS A 155 -13.41 -14.80 -8.63
CA LYS A 155 -13.76 -13.57 -7.89
C LYS A 155 -13.72 -12.35 -8.78
N LYS A 156 -14.69 -11.47 -8.59
CA LYS A 156 -14.72 -10.17 -9.27
C LYS A 156 -13.76 -9.21 -8.57
N ILE A 157 -12.56 -9.07 -9.12
CA ILE A 157 -11.56 -8.13 -8.63
C ILE A 157 -12.00 -6.71 -8.97
N LYS A 158 -12.08 -5.84 -7.99
CA LYS A 158 -12.51 -4.44 -8.12
C LYS A 158 -11.34 -3.48 -8.27
N GLU A 159 -10.29 -3.74 -7.51
CA GLU A 159 -9.11 -2.88 -7.45
C GLU A 159 -7.88 -3.72 -7.15
N ILE A 160 -6.76 -3.32 -7.71
CA ILE A 160 -5.45 -3.91 -7.41
C ILE A 160 -4.52 -2.79 -6.96
N ARG A 161 -3.73 -3.08 -5.92
CA ARG A 161 -2.67 -2.19 -5.44
C ARG A 161 -1.34 -2.88 -5.52
N ILE A 162 -0.36 -2.25 -6.17
CA ILE A 162 1.03 -2.68 -6.18
C ILE A 162 1.82 -1.76 -5.27
N ILE A 163 2.31 -2.31 -4.17
CA ILE A 163 2.93 -1.56 -3.08
C ILE A 163 4.43 -1.82 -3.08
N PRO A 164 5.27 -0.81 -3.37
CA PRO A 164 6.71 -0.93 -3.22
C PRO A 164 7.10 -1.08 -1.75
N LYS A 165 7.90 -2.08 -1.42
CA LYS A 165 8.41 -2.36 -0.09
C LYS A 165 9.93 -2.19 -0.04
N ALA A 166 10.44 -1.83 1.16
CA ALA A 166 11.87 -1.65 1.39
C ALA A 166 12.55 -0.80 0.29
N ASN A 167 12.00 0.39 0.02
CA ASN A 167 12.44 1.29 -1.04
C ASN A 167 12.43 0.63 -2.44
N ALA A 168 11.31 -0.05 -2.75
CA ALA A 168 11.08 -0.80 -3.99
C ALA A 168 12.10 -1.93 -4.27
N ARG A 169 12.69 -2.53 -3.22
CA ARG A 169 13.49 -3.76 -3.36
C ARG A 169 12.63 -4.96 -3.72
N PHE A 170 11.38 -4.96 -3.31
CA PHE A 170 10.36 -5.94 -3.72
C PHE A 170 8.97 -5.29 -3.72
N PHE A 171 7.99 -6.00 -4.27
CA PHE A 171 6.62 -5.51 -4.39
C PHE A 171 5.64 -6.48 -3.74
N GLU A 172 4.68 -5.92 -3.01
CA GLU A 172 3.48 -6.60 -2.54
C GLU A 172 2.33 -6.21 -3.47
N ILE A 173 1.52 -7.18 -3.86
CA ILE A 173 0.27 -6.92 -4.58
C ILE A 173 -0.92 -7.25 -3.68
N GLN A 174 -1.90 -6.38 -3.68
CA GLN A 174 -3.15 -6.52 -2.96
C GLN A 174 -4.30 -6.54 -3.98
N TYR A 175 -5.12 -7.58 -3.90
CA TYR A 175 -6.31 -7.75 -4.73
C TYR A 175 -7.53 -7.48 -3.88
N ILE A 176 -8.28 -6.44 -4.19
CA ILE A 176 -9.54 -6.11 -3.54
C ILE A 176 -10.66 -6.68 -4.39
N TYR A 177 -11.46 -7.57 -3.82
CA TYR A 177 -12.52 -8.26 -4.53
C TYR A 177 -13.84 -8.22 -3.76
N GLU A 178 -14.93 -8.38 -4.49
CA GLU A 178 -16.26 -8.46 -3.92
C GLU A 178 -16.54 -9.89 -3.46
N ALA A 179 -17.00 -10.04 -2.23
CA ALA A 179 -17.38 -11.33 -1.67
C ALA A 179 -18.66 -11.17 -0.84
N GLU A 180 -19.44 -12.22 -0.84
CA GLU A 180 -20.55 -12.34 0.10
C GLU A 180 -20.00 -12.77 1.47
N CYS A 181 -20.59 -12.23 2.52
CA CYS A 181 -20.30 -12.70 3.87
C CYS A 181 -21.04 -14.00 4.10
N ILE A 182 -20.33 -15.12 3.97
CA ILE A 182 -20.87 -16.42 4.34
C ILE A 182 -20.72 -16.55 5.85
N GLN A 183 -21.77 -16.25 6.56
CA GLN A 183 -21.83 -16.53 8.00
C GLN A 183 -22.20 -17.99 8.19
N ARG A 184 -21.24 -18.81 8.62
CA ARG A 184 -21.53 -20.17 9.04
C ARG A 184 -22.36 -20.10 10.32
N ASN A 185 -23.29 -21.06 10.51
CA ASN A 185 -24.01 -21.20 11.76
C ASN A 185 -23.02 -21.60 12.87
N LEU A 186 -22.34 -20.63 13.43
CA LEU A 186 -21.41 -20.80 14.54
C LEU A 186 -22.21 -20.80 15.86
N ASN A 187 -21.84 -21.68 16.74
CA ASN A 187 -22.39 -21.64 18.10
C ASN A 187 -21.75 -20.46 18.84
N THR A 188 -22.53 -19.40 19.04
CA THR A 188 -22.10 -18.16 19.69
C THR A 188 -21.72 -18.32 21.16
N SER A 189 -22.12 -19.43 21.82
CA SER A 189 -21.69 -19.75 23.18
C SER A 189 -20.26 -20.28 23.25
N ASN A 190 -19.68 -20.68 22.11
CA ASN A 190 -18.29 -21.11 22.01
C ASN A 190 -17.40 -19.94 21.62
N ALA A 191 -16.74 -19.34 22.60
CA ALA A 191 -15.76 -18.25 22.37
C ALA A 191 -14.37 -18.72 22.81
N LEU A 192 -13.34 -18.23 22.10
CA LEU A 192 -11.94 -18.41 22.45
C LEU A 192 -11.28 -17.02 22.48
N ALA A 193 -10.80 -16.61 23.65
CA ALA A 193 -9.97 -15.44 23.81
C ALA A 193 -8.50 -15.83 23.68
N ILE A 194 -7.74 -15.09 22.87
CA ILE A 194 -6.30 -15.33 22.67
C ILE A 194 -5.56 -14.03 22.94
N ASP A 195 -4.61 -14.06 23.88
CA ASP A 195 -3.65 -13.00 24.12
C ASP A 195 -2.29 -13.39 23.52
N LEU A 196 -1.71 -12.50 22.72
CA LEU A 196 -0.41 -12.70 22.05
C LEU A 196 0.69 -11.96 22.81
N GLY A 197 1.77 -12.69 23.12
CA GLY A 197 2.89 -12.14 23.86
C GLY A 197 4.25 -12.59 23.34
N ILE A 198 5.33 -12.08 23.96
CA ILE A 198 6.71 -12.39 23.53
C ILE A 198 7.25 -13.64 24.24
N ASN A 199 6.95 -13.82 25.51
CA ASN A 199 7.43 -14.98 26.29
C ASN A 199 6.47 -16.16 26.15
N ASN A 200 5.18 -15.89 26.29
CA ASN A 200 4.11 -16.80 25.87
C ASN A 200 3.63 -16.32 24.52
N LEU A 201 3.90 -17.10 23.48
CA LEU A 201 3.50 -16.73 22.10
C LEU A 201 1.99 -16.51 21.98
N ALA A 202 1.23 -17.35 22.69
CA ALA A 202 -0.20 -17.18 22.87
C ALA A 202 -0.66 -17.77 24.20
N THR A 203 -1.54 -17.06 24.89
CA THR A 203 -2.32 -17.56 26.02
C THR A 203 -3.78 -17.60 25.60
N ALA A 204 -4.42 -18.73 25.65
CA ALA A 204 -5.78 -18.90 25.17
C ALA A 204 -6.70 -19.42 26.30
N VAL A 205 -7.92 -18.85 26.36
CA VAL A 205 -8.98 -19.25 27.29
C VAL A 205 -10.28 -19.42 26.51
N SER A 206 -10.92 -20.56 26.67
CA SER A 206 -12.21 -20.83 26.05
C SER A 206 -13.37 -20.56 27.02
N SER A 207 -14.53 -20.20 26.48
CA SER A 207 -15.77 -20.04 27.24
C SER A 207 -16.20 -21.32 28.00
N LYS A 208 -15.61 -22.49 27.68
CA LYS A 208 -15.80 -23.77 28.34
C LYS A 208 -14.81 -24.02 29.48
N GLY A 209 -14.09 -23.01 29.95
CA GLY A 209 -13.15 -23.10 31.06
C GLY A 209 -11.80 -23.78 30.72
N LYS A 210 -11.55 -24.14 29.46
CA LYS A 210 -10.24 -24.67 29.04
C LYS A 210 -9.29 -23.56 28.73
N SER A 211 -8.05 -23.64 29.25
CA SER A 211 -6.97 -22.72 28.92
C SER A 211 -5.73 -23.48 28.47
N PHE A 212 -4.91 -22.85 27.63
CA PHE A 212 -3.61 -23.37 27.23
C PHE A 212 -2.64 -22.22 26.93
N ILE A 213 -1.36 -22.50 27.03
CA ILE A 213 -0.28 -21.56 26.75
C ILE A 213 0.61 -22.17 25.68
N ILE A 214 0.94 -21.37 24.67
CA ILE A 214 1.95 -21.69 23.68
C ILE A 214 3.24 -20.95 24.09
N ASP A 215 4.25 -21.70 24.50
CA ASP A 215 5.53 -21.15 24.96
C ASP A 215 6.31 -20.55 23.79
N GLY A 216 6.68 -19.28 23.87
CA GLY A 216 7.47 -18.55 22.87
C GLY A 216 8.96 -18.46 23.19
N ARG A 217 9.44 -18.98 24.31
CA ARG A 217 10.83 -18.82 24.77
C ARG A 217 11.85 -19.41 23.80
N LYS A 218 11.55 -20.56 23.20
CA LYS A 218 12.43 -21.16 22.18
C LYS A 218 12.57 -20.27 20.95
N LEU A 219 11.46 -19.71 20.46
CA LEU A 219 11.48 -18.79 19.32
C LEU A 219 12.23 -17.52 19.65
N LYS A 220 12.04 -16.97 20.86
CA LYS A 220 12.77 -15.81 21.36
C LYS A 220 14.28 -16.06 21.41
N SER A 221 14.71 -17.24 21.89
CA SER A 221 16.11 -17.65 21.95
C SER A 221 16.72 -17.74 20.54
N ILE A 222 16.03 -18.34 19.58
CA ILE A 222 16.48 -18.43 18.18
C ILE A 222 16.62 -17.02 17.57
N ASN A 223 15.65 -16.13 17.78
CA ASN A 223 15.72 -14.76 17.28
C ASN A 223 16.87 -13.96 17.93
N GLN A 224 17.12 -14.17 19.22
CA GLN A 224 18.25 -13.55 19.91
C GLN A 224 19.61 -14.01 19.32
N TRP A 225 19.75 -15.32 19.10
CA TRP A 225 20.95 -15.87 18.48
C TRP A 225 21.13 -15.30 17.05
N PHE A 226 20.08 -15.31 16.23
CA PHE A 226 20.10 -14.74 14.88
C PHE A 226 20.53 -13.26 14.87
N ASN A 227 19.98 -12.45 15.76
CA ASN A 227 20.35 -11.04 15.87
C ASN A 227 21.81 -10.84 16.30
N LYS A 228 22.34 -11.67 17.20
CA LYS A 228 23.76 -11.66 17.59
C LYS A 228 24.66 -12.02 16.40
N GLU A 229 24.33 -13.08 15.64
CA GLU A 229 25.12 -13.47 14.48
C GLU A 229 25.08 -12.40 13.38
N ASN A 230 23.93 -11.81 13.12
CA ASN A 230 23.82 -10.68 12.18
C ASN A 230 24.67 -9.49 12.61
N ALA A 231 24.64 -9.10 13.88
CA ALA A 231 25.46 -8.01 14.38
C ALA A 231 26.95 -8.31 14.26
N ARG A 232 27.36 -9.55 14.57
CA ARG A 232 28.76 -10.01 14.40
C ARG A 232 29.20 -9.94 12.93
N LEU A 233 28.39 -10.44 12.00
CA LEU A 233 28.69 -10.43 10.56
C LEU A 233 28.74 -9.02 9.98
N GLN A 234 27.84 -8.13 10.42
CA GLN A 234 27.84 -6.71 10.04
C GLN A 234 29.12 -6.00 10.55
N GLY A 235 29.55 -6.31 11.76
CA GLY A 235 30.83 -5.80 12.30
C GLY A 235 32.03 -6.21 11.46
N LEU A 236 32.09 -7.47 11.01
CA LEU A 236 33.15 -7.96 10.13
C LEU A 236 33.15 -7.29 8.75
N SER A 237 31.97 -7.03 8.19
CA SER A 237 31.84 -6.34 6.88
C SER A 237 32.34 -4.89 6.92
N LEU A 238 32.27 -4.22 8.05
CA LEU A 238 32.74 -2.84 8.22
C LEU A 238 34.27 -2.74 8.43
N ILE A 239 34.95 -3.84 8.75
CA ILE A 239 36.42 -3.88 8.97
C ILE A 239 37.19 -4.06 7.64
N HIS A 240 36.48 -4.46 6.58
CA HIS A 240 37.10 -4.76 5.26
C HIS A 240 36.77 -3.69 4.19
N ILE A 241 36.33 -2.50 4.57
CA ILE A 241 36.14 -1.35 3.66
C ILE A 241 37.23 -0.32 3.86
#